data_116e44634bacbca8d2a6d47e04954d22
#
_entry.id   116e44634bacbca8d2a6d47e04954d22
#
_cell.length_a   1.000
_cell.length_b   1.000
_cell.length_c   1.000
_cell.angle_alpha   90.00
_cell.angle_beta   90.00
_cell.angle_gamma   90.00
#
_symmetry.space_group_name_H-M   'P 1'
#
loop_
_entity.id
_entity.type
_entity.pdbx_description
1 polymer ?
#
loop_
_entity_poly.entity_id
_entity_poly.type
_entity_poly.pdbx_seq_one_letter_code
_entity_poly.pdbx_strand_id
1 'polypeptide(L)'
;MATPLLATKLFAPPPPLRAMKRQRLMQRLDAGLEGKLTLVCAPAGFGKSTVLGTWVQACEQPSAWLSLDEGDRDPNQFAAYLTASLRSVSADLGDGALALAQARPGPPPETVLIHLINRLAMRRGRLVLVLDDYQFASGPEVDALLAFLIDNQPAPLHLIVISREVPAIPLARLRSRGQVLDLGPQDLRFAAEETRLFLNQSMALGLTDPQIQALDARTEGWPAGLQMAAVSLARQSDADSFIRSFTGSHGLAQDYLLEEVLNRL
;
A
#
# COMPACT_ATOMS: atom_id res chain seq x y z
N MET A 1 -9.41 -19.78 -24.17
CA MET A 1 -8.92 -20.29 -22.87
C MET A 1 -8.82 -19.10 -21.92
N ALA A 2 -9.18 -19.27 -20.65
CA ALA A 2 -9.02 -18.22 -19.64
C ALA A 2 -7.52 -17.94 -19.43
N THR A 3 -7.13 -16.67 -19.37
CA THR A 3 -5.75 -16.28 -19.04
C THR A 3 -5.46 -16.65 -17.57
N PRO A 4 -4.41 -17.41 -17.28
CA PRO A 4 -4.09 -17.76 -15.90
C PRO A 4 -3.71 -16.48 -15.14
N LEU A 5 -4.20 -16.34 -13.90
CA LEU A 5 -3.88 -15.24 -13.02
C LEU A 5 -2.64 -15.58 -12.18
N LEU A 6 -1.75 -14.59 -12.00
CA LEU A 6 -0.56 -14.72 -11.17
C LEU A 6 -0.94 -14.64 -9.69
N ALA A 7 -0.91 -15.77 -9.00
CA ALA A 7 -1.37 -15.89 -7.61
C ALA A 7 -0.56 -15.00 -6.64
N THR A 8 0.71 -14.73 -6.91
CA THR A 8 1.57 -13.88 -6.07
C THR A 8 1.06 -12.44 -5.95
N LYS A 9 0.25 -11.94 -6.90
CA LYS A 9 -0.40 -10.63 -6.82
C LYS A 9 -1.52 -10.57 -5.77
N LEU A 10 -2.04 -11.72 -5.33
CA LEU A 10 -3.22 -11.81 -4.46
C LEU A 10 -2.86 -11.88 -2.96
N PHE A 11 -1.60 -11.68 -2.60
CA PHE A 11 -1.15 -11.75 -1.22
C PHE A 11 -0.34 -10.51 -0.86
N ALA A 12 -0.53 -10.03 0.37
CA ALA A 12 0.30 -8.97 0.91
C ALA A 12 1.77 -9.41 0.90
N PRO A 13 2.71 -8.56 0.46
CA PRO A 13 4.12 -8.88 0.54
C PRO A 13 4.51 -9.11 2.02
N PRO A 14 5.34 -10.11 2.32
CA PRO A 14 5.80 -10.33 3.68
C PRO A 14 6.57 -9.09 4.15
N PRO A 15 6.31 -8.58 5.37
CA PRO A 15 7.07 -7.47 5.90
C PRO A 15 8.55 -7.87 6.02
N PRO A 16 9.49 -6.93 5.80
CA PRO A 16 10.90 -7.18 6.02
C PRO A 16 11.15 -7.71 7.44
N LEU A 17 12.14 -8.62 7.61
CA LEU A 17 12.48 -9.23 8.90
C LEU A 17 12.71 -8.23 10.05
N ARG A 18 13.13 -7.00 9.72
CA ARG A 18 13.38 -5.91 10.66
C ARG A 18 12.33 -4.80 10.59
N ALA A 19 11.16 -5.13 10.04
CA ALA A 19 10.07 -4.16 9.99
C ALA A 19 9.61 -3.81 11.40
N MET A 20 9.55 -2.52 11.68
CA MET A 20 9.06 -2.02 12.95
C MET A 20 7.53 -1.81 12.89
N LYS A 21 6.84 -2.25 13.93
CA LYS A 21 5.41 -1.97 14.07
C LYS A 21 5.19 -0.51 14.47
N ARG A 22 4.65 0.29 13.56
CA ARG A 22 4.40 1.72 13.74
C ARG A 22 3.03 1.95 14.37
N GLN A 23 2.98 1.91 15.69
CA GLN A 23 1.73 1.90 16.47
C GLN A 23 0.80 3.07 16.11
N ARG A 24 1.36 4.27 15.90
CA ARG A 24 0.63 5.47 15.48
C ARG A 24 -0.14 5.27 14.17
N LEU A 25 0.49 4.62 13.18
CA LEU A 25 -0.15 4.33 11.89
C LEU A 25 -1.16 3.20 12.01
N MET A 26 -0.87 2.17 12.83
CA MET A 26 -1.83 1.09 13.09
C MET A 26 -3.14 1.64 13.65
N GLN A 27 -3.08 2.49 14.68
CA GLN A 27 -4.25 3.12 15.28
C GLN A 27 -5.03 3.99 14.29
N ARG A 28 -4.34 4.73 13.42
CA ARG A 28 -5.00 5.52 12.37
C ARG A 28 -5.69 4.64 11.33
N LEU A 29 -5.06 3.54 10.91
CA LEU A 29 -5.65 2.58 9.98
C LEU A 29 -6.88 1.90 10.57
N ASP A 30 -6.81 1.51 11.85
CA ASP A 30 -7.96 0.94 12.56
C ASP A 30 -9.13 1.93 12.63
N ALA A 31 -8.86 3.19 12.98
CA ALA A 31 -9.87 4.26 12.97
C ALA A 31 -10.42 4.54 11.56
N GLY A 32 -9.59 4.39 10.54
CA GLY A 32 -9.96 4.54 9.13
C GLY A 32 -11.05 3.56 8.68
N LEU A 33 -11.15 2.40 9.32
CA LEU A 33 -12.16 1.39 9.00
C LEU A 33 -13.60 1.90 9.20
N GLU A 34 -13.82 2.95 9.99
CA GLU A 34 -15.14 3.57 10.13
C GLU A 34 -15.60 4.29 8.85
N GLY A 35 -14.66 4.70 8.00
CA GLY A 35 -14.92 5.29 6.69
C GLY A 35 -15.08 4.24 5.58
N LYS A 36 -15.20 4.74 4.36
CA LYS A 36 -15.28 3.92 3.14
C LYS A 36 -13.91 3.63 2.53
N LEU A 37 -13.01 4.60 2.59
CA LEU A 37 -11.75 4.58 1.86
C LEU A 37 -10.59 5.01 2.75
N THR A 38 -9.48 4.30 2.67
CA THR A 38 -8.16 4.77 3.10
C THR A 38 -7.30 5.00 1.86
N LEU A 39 -6.82 6.22 1.66
CA LEU A 39 -5.87 6.56 0.60
C LEU A 39 -4.48 6.74 1.20
N VAL A 40 -3.53 5.90 0.80
CA VAL A 40 -2.13 5.99 1.20
C VAL A 40 -1.31 6.44 0.01
N CYS A 41 -1.01 7.75 -0.03
CA CYS A 41 -0.36 8.35 -1.18
C CYS A 41 0.97 9.01 -0.79
N ALA A 42 2.08 8.46 -1.27
CA ALA A 42 3.42 9.01 -1.06
C ALA A 42 4.40 8.48 -2.12
N PRO A 43 5.49 9.19 -2.41
CA PRO A 43 6.55 8.72 -3.30
C PRO A 43 7.11 7.34 -2.91
N ALA A 44 7.99 6.79 -3.74
CA ALA A 44 8.72 5.56 -3.43
C ALA A 44 9.55 5.72 -2.12
N GLY A 45 9.79 4.60 -1.41
CA GLY A 45 10.61 4.60 -0.21
C GLY A 45 9.94 5.09 1.08
N PHE A 46 8.66 5.44 1.06
CA PHE A 46 7.92 5.84 2.28
C PHE A 46 7.35 4.66 3.07
N GLY A 47 7.60 3.42 2.65
CA GLY A 47 7.19 2.22 3.37
C GLY A 47 5.69 1.94 3.35
N LYS A 48 4.96 2.43 2.34
CA LYS A 48 3.51 2.25 2.19
C LYS A 48 3.08 0.79 2.31
N SER A 49 3.55 -0.07 1.39
CA SER A 49 3.20 -1.50 1.35
C SER A 49 3.68 -2.24 2.61
N THR A 50 4.84 -1.84 3.18
CA THR A 50 5.36 -2.41 4.45
C THR A 50 4.42 -2.13 5.62
N VAL A 51 3.97 -0.88 5.76
CA VAL A 51 3.03 -0.49 6.83
C VAL A 51 1.71 -1.23 6.67
N LEU A 52 1.15 -1.24 5.47
CA LEU A 52 -0.13 -1.91 5.19
C LEU A 52 -0.02 -3.44 5.31
N GLY A 53 1.06 -4.05 4.81
CA GLY A 53 1.30 -5.48 4.98
C GLY A 53 1.40 -5.88 6.46
N THR A 54 2.11 -5.07 7.28
CA THR A 54 2.18 -5.28 8.73
C THR A 54 0.81 -5.10 9.39
N TRP A 55 0.03 -4.11 8.97
CA TRP A 55 -1.29 -3.85 9.51
C TRP A 55 -2.28 -4.96 9.17
N VAL A 56 -2.33 -5.41 7.90
CA VAL A 56 -3.20 -6.50 7.43
C VAL A 56 -2.97 -7.79 8.23
N GLN A 57 -1.70 -8.12 8.56
CA GLN A 57 -1.38 -9.29 9.39
C GLN A 57 -1.91 -9.20 10.83
N ALA A 58 -2.08 -7.98 11.35
CA ALA A 58 -2.57 -7.73 12.70
C ALA A 58 -4.08 -7.39 12.73
N CYS A 59 -4.67 -7.09 11.58
CA CYS A 59 -6.06 -6.70 11.45
C CYS A 59 -6.99 -7.90 11.67
N GLU A 60 -8.00 -7.73 12.51
CA GLU A 60 -9.02 -8.77 12.76
C GLU A 60 -9.99 -8.97 11.59
N GLN A 61 -10.06 -7.98 10.68
CA GLN A 61 -10.96 -8.05 9.54
C GLN A 61 -10.36 -8.90 8.42
N PRO A 62 -11.14 -9.78 7.78
CA PRO A 62 -10.71 -10.46 6.57
C PRO A 62 -10.23 -9.46 5.52
N SER A 63 -9.05 -9.70 4.96
CA SER A 63 -8.40 -8.74 4.07
C SER A 63 -7.99 -9.40 2.76
N ALA A 64 -8.50 -8.88 1.65
CA ALA A 64 -8.06 -9.21 0.29
C ALA A 64 -6.94 -8.24 -0.13
N TRP A 65 -5.93 -8.75 -0.80
CA TRP A 65 -4.81 -7.94 -1.33
C TRP A 65 -4.69 -8.12 -2.82
N LEU A 66 -4.42 -7.04 -3.54
CA LEU A 66 -4.10 -7.05 -4.95
C LEU A 66 -2.93 -6.10 -5.22
N SER A 67 -1.77 -6.65 -5.58
CA SER A 67 -0.65 -5.89 -6.10
C SER A 67 -0.82 -5.69 -7.60
N LEU A 68 -0.81 -4.43 -8.03
CA LEU A 68 -1.10 -4.02 -9.40
C LEU A 68 0.21 -3.78 -10.17
N ASP A 69 0.17 -4.07 -11.47
CA ASP A 69 1.22 -3.77 -12.43
C ASP A 69 0.65 -3.15 -13.72
N GLU A 70 1.50 -2.83 -14.68
CA GLU A 70 1.10 -2.19 -15.93
C GLU A 70 0.11 -3.02 -16.78
N GLY A 71 0.14 -4.35 -16.65
CA GLY A 71 -0.82 -5.23 -17.32
C GLY A 71 -2.25 -5.01 -16.84
N ASP A 72 -2.43 -4.49 -15.61
CA ASP A 72 -3.74 -4.24 -15.02
C ASP A 72 -4.39 -2.92 -15.48
N ARG A 73 -3.75 -2.21 -16.42
CA ARG A 73 -4.40 -1.10 -17.18
C ARG A 73 -5.52 -1.59 -18.08
N ASP A 74 -5.53 -2.88 -18.44
CA ASP A 74 -6.69 -3.49 -19.11
C ASP A 74 -7.84 -3.63 -18.10
N PRO A 75 -9.00 -2.99 -18.31
CA PRO A 75 -10.11 -2.98 -17.38
C PRO A 75 -10.70 -4.37 -17.14
N ASN A 76 -10.63 -5.28 -18.13
CA ASN A 76 -11.09 -6.66 -17.95
C ASN A 76 -10.11 -7.45 -17.07
N GLN A 77 -8.80 -7.25 -17.25
CA GLN A 77 -7.77 -7.86 -16.42
C GLN A 77 -7.86 -7.34 -14.99
N PHE A 78 -8.02 -6.03 -14.81
CA PHE A 78 -8.26 -5.42 -13.51
C PHE A 78 -9.48 -6.04 -12.80
N ALA A 79 -10.63 -6.13 -13.48
CA ALA A 79 -11.84 -6.75 -12.93
C ALA A 79 -11.65 -8.23 -12.57
N ALA A 80 -10.89 -8.97 -13.38
CA ALA A 80 -10.57 -10.38 -13.12
C ALA A 80 -9.69 -10.54 -11.87
N TYR A 81 -8.63 -9.75 -11.72
CA TYR A 81 -7.77 -9.79 -10.53
C TYR A 81 -8.49 -9.28 -9.27
N LEU A 82 -9.30 -8.25 -9.39
CA LEU A 82 -10.15 -7.76 -8.29
C LEU A 82 -11.07 -8.88 -7.78
N THR A 83 -11.71 -9.58 -8.70
CA THR A 83 -12.56 -10.74 -8.38
C THR A 83 -11.78 -11.85 -7.71
N ALA A 84 -10.60 -12.18 -8.24
CA ALA A 84 -9.74 -13.24 -7.70
C ALA A 84 -9.23 -12.88 -6.29
N SER A 85 -8.88 -11.61 -6.03
CA SER A 85 -8.44 -11.17 -4.71
C SER A 85 -9.55 -11.29 -3.66
N LEU A 86 -10.78 -10.89 -3.98
CA LEU A 86 -11.93 -11.07 -3.10
C LEU A 86 -12.26 -12.55 -2.85
N ARG A 87 -12.15 -13.37 -3.90
CA ARG A 87 -12.35 -14.82 -3.80
C ARG A 87 -11.31 -15.51 -2.91
N SER A 88 -10.08 -15.00 -2.81
CA SER A 88 -9.06 -15.56 -1.92
C SER A 88 -9.45 -15.48 -0.44
N VAL A 89 -10.31 -14.53 -0.07
CA VAL A 89 -10.83 -14.35 1.29
C VAL A 89 -12.10 -15.19 1.52
N SER A 90 -12.96 -15.27 0.52
CA SER A 90 -14.23 -16.00 0.62
C SER A 90 -14.66 -16.46 -0.76
N ALA A 91 -14.74 -17.79 -0.97
CA ALA A 91 -15.00 -18.38 -2.28
C ALA A 91 -16.32 -17.90 -2.90
N ASP A 92 -17.33 -17.67 -2.06
CA ASP A 92 -18.65 -17.19 -2.47
C ASP A 92 -18.64 -15.78 -3.09
N LEU A 93 -17.68 -14.94 -2.73
CA LEU A 93 -17.54 -13.59 -3.30
C LEU A 93 -17.17 -13.61 -4.79
N GLY A 94 -16.43 -14.64 -5.22
CA GLY A 94 -16.03 -14.79 -6.61
C GLY A 94 -16.91 -15.69 -7.46
N ASP A 95 -17.93 -16.32 -6.87
CA ASP A 95 -18.81 -17.27 -7.58
C ASP A 95 -19.55 -16.57 -8.73
N GLY A 96 -19.32 -17.09 -9.94
CA GLY A 96 -19.85 -16.53 -11.18
C GLY A 96 -19.10 -15.30 -11.69
N ALA A 97 -18.63 -14.40 -10.84
CA ALA A 97 -17.96 -13.17 -11.25
C ALA A 97 -16.61 -13.43 -11.96
N LEU A 98 -15.82 -14.37 -11.46
CA LEU A 98 -14.54 -14.73 -12.10
C LEU A 98 -14.74 -15.38 -13.47
N ALA A 99 -15.75 -16.23 -13.59
CA ALA A 99 -16.11 -16.84 -14.88
C ALA A 99 -16.57 -15.77 -15.89
N LEU A 100 -17.35 -14.79 -15.45
CA LEU A 100 -17.74 -13.62 -16.26
C LEU A 100 -16.52 -12.80 -16.68
N ALA A 101 -15.62 -12.48 -15.78
CA ALA A 101 -14.41 -11.68 -16.07
C ALA A 101 -13.46 -12.40 -17.03
N GLN A 102 -13.44 -13.73 -17.02
CA GLN A 102 -12.59 -14.55 -17.88
C GLN A 102 -13.26 -15.03 -19.18
N ALA A 103 -14.55 -14.78 -19.37
CA ALA A 103 -15.27 -15.14 -20.58
C ALA A 103 -14.66 -14.42 -21.83
N ARG A 104 -14.70 -15.11 -22.98
CA ARG A 104 -14.28 -14.53 -24.26
C ARG A 104 -15.25 -14.95 -25.38
N PRO A 105 -16.06 -14.06 -25.98
CA PRO A 105 -16.21 -12.66 -25.57
C PRO A 105 -16.83 -12.55 -24.15
N GLY A 106 -16.37 -11.59 -23.36
CA GLY A 106 -16.85 -11.33 -22.01
C GLY A 106 -17.85 -10.17 -21.96
N PRO A 107 -18.60 -10.03 -20.86
CA PRO A 107 -19.39 -8.84 -20.60
C PRO A 107 -18.48 -7.62 -20.31
N PRO A 108 -19.03 -6.40 -20.38
CA PRO A 108 -18.33 -5.20 -19.91
C PRO A 108 -17.82 -5.39 -18.46
N PRO A 109 -16.63 -4.87 -18.10
CA PRO A 109 -16.06 -5.04 -16.77
C PRO A 109 -16.94 -4.47 -15.64
N GLU A 110 -17.77 -3.45 -15.92
CA GLU A 110 -18.78 -2.94 -14.99
C GLU A 110 -19.80 -4.02 -14.59
N THR A 111 -20.16 -4.93 -15.50
CA THR A 111 -21.09 -6.04 -15.19
C THR A 111 -20.47 -6.96 -14.15
N VAL A 112 -19.17 -7.22 -14.23
CA VAL A 112 -18.43 -8.00 -13.23
C VAL A 112 -18.45 -7.28 -11.88
N LEU A 113 -18.19 -5.97 -11.87
CA LEU A 113 -18.24 -5.16 -10.65
C LEU A 113 -19.62 -5.13 -10.00
N ILE A 114 -20.69 -4.99 -10.79
CA ILE A 114 -22.08 -5.06 -10.29
C ILE A 114 -22.32 -6.39 -9.59
N HIS A 115 -21.86 -7.50 -10.18
CA HIS A 115 -22.00 -8.82 -9.58
C HIS A 115 -21.26 -8.92 -8.23
N LEU A 116 -20.01 -8.41 -8.18
CA LEU A 116 -19.22 -8.35 -6.95
C LEU A 116 -19.86 -7.48 -5.87
N ILE A 117 -20.32 -6.28 -6.24
CA ILE A 117 -21.00 -5.33 -5.32
C ILE A 117 -22.21 -6.00 -4.70
N ASN A 118 -23.04 -6.67 -5.50
CA ASN A 118 -24.24 -7.37 -5.01
C ASN A 118 -23.87 -8.52 -4.05
N ARG A 119 -22.81 -9.27 -4.34
CA ARG A 119 -22.31 -10.32 -3.44
C ARG A 119 -21.78 -9.76 -2.14
N LEU A 120 -20.97 -8.71 -2.22
CA LEU A 120 -20.44 -8.01 -1.05
C LEU A 120 -21.55 -7.40 -0.18
N ALA A 121 -22.63 -6.90 -0.78
CA ALA A 121 -23.78 -6.34 -0.04
C ALA A 121 -24.50 -7.38 0.83
N MET A 122 -24.45 -8.66 0.44
CA MET A 122 -25.04 -9.77 1.21
C MET A 122 -24.15 -10.27 2.33
N ARG A 123 -22.89 -9.81 2.41
CA ARG A 123 -21.93 -10.25 3.41
C ARG A 123 -22.27 -9.74 4.80
N ARG A 124 -22.10 -10.62 5.79
CA ARG A 124 -22.08 -10.23 7.21
C ARG A 124 -20.65 -9.96 7.64
N GLY A 125 -20.44 -8.84 8.32
CA GLY A 125 -19.14 -8.40 8.78
C GLY A 125 -18.31 -7.68 7.72
N ARG A 126 -17.36 -6.91 8.20
CA ARG A 126 -16.49 -6.05 7.38
C ARG A 126 -15.45 -6.89 6.62
N LEU A 127 -15.05 -6.38 5.47
CA LEU A 127 -13.98 -6.92 4.64
C LEU A 127 -13.14 -5.76 4.14
N VAL A 128 -11.83 -5.91 4.16
CA VAL A 128 -10.89 -4.94 3.62
C VAL A 128 -10.40 -5.41 2.26
N LEU A 129 -10.36 -4.51 1.28
CA LEU A 129 -9.73 -4.73 -0.02
C LEU A 129 -8.58 -3.74 -0.18
N VAL A 130 -7.36 -4.24 -0.34
CA VAL A 130 -6.16 -3.44 -0.56
C VAL A 130 -5.76 -3.51 -2.02
N LEU A 131 -5.64 -2.36 -2.66
CA LEU A 131 -5.08 -2.17 -4.00
C LEU A 131 -3.71 -1.53 -3.85
N ASP A 132 -2.64 -2.31 -4.01
CA ASP A 132 -1.26 -1.84 -3.87
C ASP A 132 -0.67 -1.49 -5.23
N ASP A 133 0.17 -0.44 -5.23
CA ASP A 133 0.82 0.11 -6.43
C ASP A 133 -0.18 0.54 -7.53
N TYR A 134 -1.29 1.16 -7.13
CA TYR A 134 -2.39 1.56 -8.03
C TYR A 134 -1.93 2.45 -9.20
N GLN A 135 -0.86 3.23 -9.05
CA GLN A 135 -0.32 4.07 -10.13
C GLN A 135 0.02 3.29 -11.41
N PHE A 136 0.29 2.00 -11.32
CA PHE A 136 0.60 1.19 -12.49
C PHE A 136 -0.64 0.80 -13.30
N ALA A 137 -1.78 0.63 -12.64
CA ALA A 137 -3.05 0.30 -13.29
C ALA A 137 -3.88 1.56 -13.63
N SER A 138 -3.56 2.71 -13.03
CA SER A 138 -4.29 3.97 -13.23
C SER A 138 -4.36 4.35 -14.71
N GLY A 139 -5.54 4.74 -15.12
CA GLY A 139 -5.88 5.19 -16.47
C GLY A 139 -7.39 5.42 -16.58
N PRO A 140 -7.86 6.11 -17.64
CA PRO A 140 -9.26 6.56 -17.72
C PRO A 140 -10.30 5.47 -17.46
N GLU A 141 -10.06 4.27 -17.99
CA GLU A 141 -11.02 3.15 -17.89
C GLU A 141 -10.98 2.50 -16.51
N VAL A 142 -9.78 2.24 -15.95
CA VAL A 142 -9.62 1.64 -14.62
C VAL A 142 -10.03 2.63 -13.53
N ASP A 143 -9.70 3.91 -13.68
CA ASP A 143 -10.11 4.96 -12.74
C ASP A 143 -11.64 5.11 -12.73
N ALA A 144 -12.31 5.00 -13.89
CA ALA A 144 -13.77 4.97 -13.98
C ALA A 144 -14.37 3.74 -13.27
N LEU A 145 -13.78 2.56 -13.42
CA LEU A 145 -14.21 1.34 -12.71
C LEU A 145 -14.02 1.48 -11.20
N LEU A 146 -12.90 2.03 -10.76
CA LEU A 146 -12.65 2.26 -9.34
C LEU A 146 -13.63 3.29 -8.77
N ALA A 147 -13.90 4.38 -9.50
CA ALA A 147 -14.91 5.37 -9.13
C ALA A 147 -16.30 4.74 -9.03
N PHE A 148 -16.68 3.90 -10.00
CA PHE A 148 -17.92 3.15 -9.97
C PHE A 148 -18.05 2.24 -8.73
N LEU A 149 -16.96 1.51 -8.39
CA LEU A 149 -16.92 0.68 -7.19
C LEU A 149 -17.12 1.52 -5.93
N ILE A 150 -16.44 2.67 -5.82
CA ILE A 150 -16.52 3.58 -4.66
C ILE A 150 -17.92 4.18 -4.51
N ASP A 151 -18.52 4.62 -5.62
CA ASP A 151 -19.86 5.23 -5.60
C ASP A 151 -20.94 4.22 -5.18
N ASN A 152 -20.80 2.96 -5.58
CA ASN A 152 -21.72 1.87 -5.27
C ASN A 152 -21.21 0.95 -4.14
N GLN A 153 -20.24 1.39 -3.37
CA GLN A 153 -19.57 0.59 -2.35
C GLN A 153 -20.54 0.15 -1.26
N PRO A 154 -20.72 -1.18 -1.05
CA PRO A 154 -21.59 -1.70 -0.02
C PRO A 154 -20.95 -1.53 1.38
N ALA A 155 -21.81 -1.42 2.41
CA ALA A 155 -21.39 -1.16 3.78
C ALA A 155 -20.32 -2.12 4.35
N PRO A 156 -20.31 -3.44 4.00
CA PRO A 156 -19.27 -4.35 4.49
C PRO A 156 -17.87 -4.09 3.93
N LEU A 157 -17.74 -3.41 2.79
CA LEU A 157 -16.44 -3.20 2.16
C LEU A 157 -15.74 -1.96 2.72
N HIS A 158 -14.46 -2.10 3.09
CA HIS A 158 -13.54 -0.98 3.26
C HIS A 158 -12.44 -1.08 2.20
N LEU A 159 -12.24 -0.02 1.44
CA LEU A 159 -11.23 0.02 0.38
C LEU A 159 -9.97 0.74 0.87
N ILE A 160 -8.80 0.18 0.58
CA ILE A 160 -7.50 0.83 0.78
C ILE A 160 -6.81 0.93 -0.58
N VAL A 161 -6.45 2.15 -0.98
CA VAL A 161 -5.69 2.38 -2.21
C VAL A 161 -4.32 2.92 -1.84
N ILE A 162 -3.27 2.22 -2.27
CA ILE A 162 -1.87 2.57 -2.09
C ILE A 162 -1.33 3.02 -3.44
N SER A 163 -0.80 4.25 -3.52
CA SER A 163 -0.30 4.82 -4.77
C SER A 163 0.90 5.74 -4.53
N ARG A 164 1.67 6.01 -5.57
CA ARG A 164 2.70 7.06 -5.56
C ARG A 164 2.09 8.44 -5.82
N GLU A 165 1.00 8.48 -6.55
CA GLU A 165 0.29 9.68 -6.98
C GLU A 165 -1.18 9.59 -6.55
N VAL A 166 -1.82 10.75 -6.41
CA VAL A 166 -3.25 10.79 -6.08
C VAL A 166 -4.04 10.27 -7.28
N PRO A 167 -4.83 9.19 -7.11
CA PRO A 167 -5.65 8.66 -8.22
C PRO A 167 -6.65 9.69 -8.75
N ALA A 168 -6.95 9.62 -10.05
CA ALA A 168 -7.93 10.49 -10.70
C ALA A 168 -9.39 10.05 -10.43
N ILE A 169 -9.73 9.85 -9.15
CA ILE A 169 -11.07 9.44 -8.68
C ILE A 169 -11.76 10.57 -7.90
N PRO A 170 -13.11 10.65 -7.86
CA PRO A 170 -13.84 11.76 -7.27
C PRO A 170 -13.86 11.69 -5.72
N LEU A 171 -12.74 12.06 -5.07
CA LEU A 171 -12.58 12.00 -3.61
C LEU A 171 -13.26 13.12 -2.84
N ALA A 172 -13.55 14.26 -3.48
CA ALA A 172 -14.06 15.47 -2.80
C ALA A 172 -15.34 15.18 -2.00
N ARG A 173 -16.30 14.44 -2.57
CA ARG A 173 -17.56 14.08 -1.92
C ARG A 173 -17.34 13.16 -0.70
N LEU A 174 -16.42 12.23 -0.77
CA LEU A 174 -16.11 11.33 0.35
C LEU A 174 -15.37 12.07 1.45
N ARG A 175 -14.42 12.95 1.09
CA ARG A 175 -13.70 13.79 2.05
C ARG A 175 -14.64 14.72 2.80
N SER A 176 -15.56 15.40 2.09
CA SER A 176 -16.55 16.28 2.73
C SER A 176 -17.48 15.58 3.71
N ARG A 177 -17.61 14.24 3.61
CA ARG A 177 -18.43 13.42 4.50
C ARG A 177 -17.61 12.73 5.59
N GLY A 178 -16.29 12.98 5.69
CA GLY A 178 -15.41 12.31 6.62
C GLY A 178 -15.25 10.79 6.35
N GLN A 179 -15.46 10.34 5.10
CA GLN A 179 -15.44 8.92 4.72
C GLN A 179 -14.11 8.48 4.14
N VAL A 180 -13.08 9.36 4.14
CA VAL A 180 -11.72 9.07 3.68
C VAL A 180 -10.73 9.31 4.78
N LEU A 181 -9.87 8.33 5.03
CA LEU A 181 -8.61 8.52 5.72
C LEU A 181 -7.53 8.79 4.67
N ASP A 182 -6.94 9.97 4.70
CA ASP A 182 -5.77 10.29 3.89
C ASP A 182 -4.49 10.09 4.72
N LEU A 183 -3.55 9.29 4.20
CA LEU A 183 -2.19 9.13 4.73
C LEU A 183 -1.18 9.57 3.67
N GLY A 184 -0.59 10.75 3.90
CA GLY A 184 0.39 11.35 3.00
C GLY A 184 1.84 11.12 3.42
N PRO A 185 2.82 11.71 2.70
CA PRO A 185 4.24 11.61 3.01
C PRO A 185 4.57 12.01 4.44
N GLN A 186 3.96 13.10 4.95
CA GLN A 186 4.21 13.59 6.31
C GLN A 186 3.77 12.59 7.38
N ASP A 187 2.68 11.85 7.13
CA ASP A 187 2.19 10.81 8.04
C ASP A 187 3.12 9.59 8.04
N LEU A 188 3.71 9.28 6.89
CA LEU A 188 4.56 8.11 6.68
C LEU A 188 6.02 8.32 7.09
N ARG A 189 6.46 9.55 7.33
CA ARG A 189 7.76 9.81 7.96
C ARG A 189 7.83 9.17 9.33
N PHE A 190 9.01 8.71 9.73
CA PHE A 190 9.22 8.27 11.09
C PHE A 190 9.16 9.47 12.04
N ALA A 191 8.42 9.32 13.14
CA ALA A 191 8.55 10.24 14.26
C ALA A 191 9.88 9.99 14.98
N ALA A 192 10.39 10.97 15.73
CA ALA A 192 11.68 10.86 16.41
C ALA A 192 11.81 9.60 17.26
N GLU A 193 10.76 9.21 17.98
CA GLU A 193 10.73 7.97 18.74
C GLU A 193 10.73 6.72 17.85
N GLU A 194 10.02 6.76 16.72
CA GLU A 194 10.04 5.68 15.74
C GLU A 194 11.44 5.52 15.12
N THR A 195 12.13 6.64 14.83
CA THR A 195 13.54 6.65 14.37
C THR A 195 14.46 5.99 15.39
N ARG A 196 14.32 6.33 16.68
CA ARG A 196 15.12 5.74 17.77
C ARG A 196 14.89 4.23 17.89
N LEU A 197 13.64 3.80 17.92
CA LEU A 197 13.28 2.38 18.00
C LEU A 197 13.78 1.60 16.78
N PHE A 198 13.64 2.17 15.59
CA PHE A 198 14.13 1.56 14.36
C PHE A 198 15.64 1.37 14.38
N LEU A 199 16.42 2.41 14.63
CA LEU A 199 17.88 2.36 14.58
C LEU A 199 18.47 1.47 15.68
N ASN A 200 17.96 1.53 16.92
CA ASN A 200 18.55 0.83 18.05
C ASN A 200 17.92 -0.53 18.37
N GLN A 201 16.60 -0.70 18.16
CA GLN A 201 15.97 -2.00 18.41
C GLN A 201 15.92 -2.87 17.15
N SER A 202 15.40 -2.34 16.03
CA SER A 202 15.25 -3.14 14.82
C SER A 202 16.58 -3.37 14.11
N MET A 203 17.46 -2.36 14.05
CA MET A 203 18.76 -2.43 13.39
C MET A 203 19.91 -2.75 14.34
N ALA A 204 19.69 -2.67 15.65
CA ALA A 204 20.65 -2.97 16.72
C ALA A 204 21.99 -2.20 16.61
N LEU A 205 21.91 -0.88 16.25
CA LEU A 205 23.11 -0.07 16.03
C LEU A 205 23.72 0.52 17.29
N GLY A 206 22.97 0.60 18.41
CA GLY A 206 23.47 1.15 19.68
C GLY A 206 23.87 2.62 19.62
N LEU A 207 23.19 3.42 18.79
CA LEU A 207 23.49 4.84 18.60
C LEU A 207 23.05 5.66 19.82
N THR A 208 23.80 6.72 20.11
CA THR A 208 23.44 7.72 21.12
C THR A 208 22.33 8.63 20.61
N ASP A 209 21.61 9.28 21.53
CA ASP A 209 20.54 10.21 21.17
C ASP A 209 21.00 11.36 20.23
N PRO A 210 22.19 11.99 20.41
CA PRO A 210 22.70 12.98 19.45
C PRO A 210 22.92 12.39 18.04
N GLN A 211 23.42 11.16 17.94
CA GLN A 211 23.63 10.49 16.66
C GLN A 211 22.30 10.18 15.96
N ILE A 212 21.29 9.73 16.71
CA ILE A 212 19.94 9.49 16.20
C ILE A 212 19.33 10.80 15.69
N GLN A 213 19.39 11.87 16.47
CA GLN A 213 18.88 13.18 16.09
C GLN A 213 19.57 13.73 14.83
N ALA A 214 20.88 13.53 14.72
CA ALA A 214 21.63 13.96 13.54
C ALA A 214 21.23 13.18 12.28
N LEU A 215 20.95 11.86 12.39
CA LEU A 215 20.43 11.07 11.28
C LEU A 215 18.99 11.45 10.92
N ASP A 216 18.15 11.62 11.93
CA ASP A 216 16.74 12.02 11.73
C ASP A 216 16.64 13.37 11.00
N ALA A 217 17.46 14.35 11.41
CA ALA A 217 17.53 15.65 10.76
C ALA A 217 18.00 15.57 9.28
N ARG A 218 18.89 14.62 8.95
CA ARG A 218 19.42 14.44 7.59
C ARG A 218 18.50 13.66 6.68
N THR A 219 17.75 12.74 7.23
CA THR A 219 16.78 11.90 6.50
C THR A 219 15.38 12.47 6.56
N GLU A 220 15.14 13.45 7.43
CA GLU A 220 13.83 14.02 7.73
C GLU A 220 12.79 12.92 8.04
N GLY A 221 13.21 11.83 8.69
CA GLY A 221 12.36 10.68 8.98
C GLY A 221 11.95 9.86 7.75
N TRP A 222 12.58 10.04 6.58
CA TRP A 222 12.28 9.25 5.39
C TRP A 222 12.70 7.78 5.59
N PRO A 223 11.72 6.82 5.54
CA PRO A 223 11.97 5.42 5.89
C PRO A 223 13.10 4.76 5.09
N ALA A 224 13.13 4.92 3.77
CA ALA A 224 14.19 4.34 2.94
C ALA A 224 15.55 4.99 3.23
N GLY A 225 15.59 6.30 3.46
CA GLY A 225 16.82 7.00 3.85
C GLY A 225 17.40 6.47 5.17
N LEU A 226 16.55 6.31 6.18
CA LEU A 226 16.95 5.72 7.46
C LEU A 226 17.41 4.26 7.32
N GLN A 227 16.72 3.45 6.51
CA GLN A 227 17.12 2.08 6.23
C GLN A 227 18.50 2.00 5.58
N MET A 228 18.76 2.84 4.57
CA MET A 228 20.05 2.88 3.88
C MET A 228 21.18 3.37 4.80
N ALA A 229 20.92 4.42 5.59
CA ALA A 229 21.86 4.88 6.60
C ALA A 229 22.19 3.78 7.61
N ALA A 230 21.17 3.06 8.09
CA ALA A 230 21.34 1.99 9.06
C ALA A 230 22.16 0.81 8.50
N VAL A 231 21.89 0.39 7.26
CA VAL A 231 22.65 -0.69 6.59
C VAL A 231 24.10 -0.27 6.38
N SER A 232 24.34 0.98 6.01
CA SER A 232 25.72 1.50 5.84
C SER A 232 26.44 1.59 7.19
N LEU A 233 25.79 2.13 8.23
CA LEU A 233 26.36 2.22 9.58
C LEU A 233 26.75 0.88 10.18
N ALA A 234 25.97 -0.16 9.93
CA ALA A 234 26.26 -1.50 10.42
C ALA A 234 27.64 -2.06 9.93
N ARG A 235 28.23 -1.43 8.92
CA ARG A 235 29.53 -1.79 8.32
C ARG A 235 30.65 -0.80 8.68
N GLN A 236 30.34 0.27 9.42
CA GLN A 236 31.29 1.32 9.78
C GLN A 236 31.75 1.19 11.22
N SER A 237 33.00 1.48 11.49
CA SER A 237 33.58 1.53 12.85
C SER A 237 33.42 2.90 13.51
N ASP A 238 33.25 3.97 12.73
CA ASP A 238 33.09 5.34 13.21
C ASP A 238 31.75 5.91 12.75
N ALA A 239 30.75 5.81 13.64
CA ALA A 239 29.40 6.28 13.40
C ALA A 239 29.35 7.82 13.22
N ASP A 240 30.14 8.57 14.00
CA ASP A 240 30.11 10.03 13.97
C ASP A 240 30.66 10.59 12.64
N SER A 241 31.75 10.01 12.15
CA SER A 241 32.31 10.38 10.84
C SER A 241 31.32 10.07 9.72
N PHE A 242 30.72 8.88 9.74
CA PHE A 242 29.72 8.51 8.76
C PHE A 242 28.51 9.46 8.80
N ILE A 243 27.94 9.69 9.99
CA ILE A 243 26.77 10.57 10.13
C ILE A 243 27.06 11.97 9.62
N ARG A 244 28.24 12.54 9.93
CA ARG A 244 28.64 13.88 9.41
C ARG A 244 28.73 13.92 7.89
N SER A 245 29.17 12.84 7.26
CA SER A 245 29.32 12.78 5.79
C SER A 245 28.04 12.30 5.07
N PHE A 246 27.09 11.71 5.78
CA PHE A 246 25.88 11.15 5.17
C PHE A 246 25.04 12.25 4.51
N THR A 247 24.86 12.10 3.20
CA THR A 247 24.00 12.96 2.38
C THR A 247 23.08 12.04 1.55
N GLY A 248 21.99 12.56 1.04
CA GLY A 248 21.09 11.82 0.16
C GLY A 248 21.74 11.31 -1.15
N SER A 249 22.97 11.73 -1.44
CA SER A 249 23.80 11.28 -2.56
C SER A 249 24.75 10.12 -2.21
N HIS A 250 24.65 9.49 -1.03
CA HIS A 250 25.43 8.29 -0.72
C HIS A 250 25.02 7.13 -1.65
N GLY A 251 26.01 6.35 -2.12
CA GLY A 251 25.87 5.36 -3.18
C GLY A 251 24.59 4.51 -3.09
N LEU A 252 24.28 3.89 -1.92
CA LEU A 252 23.05 3.10 -1.75
C LEU A 252 21.76 3.91 -1.89
N ALA A 253 21.75 5.18 -1.45
CA ALA A 253 20.60 6.06 -1.62
C ALA A 253 20.44 6.46 -3.09
N GLN A 254 21.55 6.69 -3.77
CA GLN A 254 21.58 7.00 -5.19
C GLN A 254 21.17 5.80 -6.04
N ASP A 255 21.68 4.60 -5.74
CA ASP A 255 21.30 3.36 -6.42
C ASP A 255 19.81 3.06 -6.24
N TYR A 256 19.29 3.21 -5.02
CA TYR A 256 17.85 3.04 -4.76
C TYR A 256 17.00 4.06 -5.53
N LEU A 257 17.41 5.34 -5.56
CA LEU A 257 16.71 6.37 -6.30
C LEU A 257 16.78 6.13 -7.81
N LEU A 258 17.92 5.63 -8.32
CA LEU A 258 18.07 5.25 -9.72
C LEU A 258 17.17 4.05 -10.08
N GLU A 259 17.18 2.99 -9.29
CA GLU A 259 16.41 1.77 -9.57
C GLU A 259 14.90 1.97 -9.38
N GLU A 260 14.49 2.61 -8.27
CA GLU A 260 13.07 2.69 -7.89
C GLU A 260 12.36 3.94 -8.42
N VAL A 261 13.10 4.99 -8.76
CA VAL A 261 12.52 6.28 -9.18
C VAL A 261 12.84 6.60 -10.63
N LEU A 262 14.13 6.58 -11.03
CA LEU A 262 14.53 7.03 -12.37
C LEU A 262 14.36 5.99 -13.47
N ASN A 263 14.57 4.68 -13.18
CA ASN A 263 14.38 3.62 -14.18
C ASN A 263 12.90 3.30 -14.44
N ARG A 264 11.98 3.95 -13.73
CA ARG A 264 10.53 3.76 -13.87
C ARG A 264 9.79 5.06 -14.26
N LEU A 265 10.55 6.12 -14.67
CA LEU A 265 10.07 7.30 -15.37
C LEU A 265 10.11 7.11 -16.88
#